data_2aeccc23c480a9bf9a5fb76ca794398f
#
_entry.id   2aeccc23c480a9bf9a5fb76ca794398f
#
_cell.length_a   1.000
_cell.length_b   1.000
_cell.length_c   1.000
_cell.angle_alpha   90.00
_cell.angle_beta   90.00
_cell.angle_gamma   90.00
#
_symmetry.space_group_name_H-M   'P 1'
#
loop_
_entity.id
_entity.type
_entity.pdbx_description
1 polymer ?
#
loop_
_entity_poly.entity_id
_entity_poly.type
_entity_poly.pdbx_seq_one_letter_code
_entity_poly.pdbx_strand_id
1 'polypeptide(L)'
;MSDTTRPKRYRMVSKFYKETYGEKVYKLPVALPLTCPNRDGSAGVGGCTFCGEIGAGYENRPAWMTVRMQLEENIAHIGPKYKAKKFIPYYQNFSNTYLPLEDFKSYMEQGCIDEAVGIAIATRPDCISNEYLDVLQDIQQRFHKDIYIELGLQTVNYHTLEKINRGHDLAQFIDAVLRIKRYGFNVTTHMIVNLPWDTMEDTVEGAKILSSLCIDQVKLHALYIVKNTLMAKWYEEGQITLISAEEYAERVVQFLRHLHPDIVLQRLVGRAPEDNTLFTNWSMGWWRVQDLIDDMMDELDAHQGDLCDYLNGKAVRKFIDG
;
A
#
# COMPACT_ATOMS: atom_id res chain seq x y z
N MET A 1 9.94 -21.63 3.29
CA MET A 1 9.83 -20.82 4.51
C MET A 1 10.90 -19.75 4.38
N SER A 2 10.54 -18.46 4.42
CA SER A 2 11.56 -17.39 4.40
C SER A 2 12.48 -17.57 5.59
N ASP A 3 13.77 -17.43 5.38
CA ASP A 3 14.76 -17.46 6.48
C ASP A 3 14.51 -16.24 7.39
N THR A 4 13.81 -16.48 8.51
CA THR A 4 13.47 -15.44 9.49
C THR A 4 14.69 -15.02 10.33
N THR A 5 15.85 -15.65 10.15
CA THR A 5 17.07 -15.35 10.89
C THR A 5 17.95 -14.32 10.19
N ARG A 6 17.77 -14.12 8.87
CA ARG A 6 18.53 -13.18 8.06
C ARG A 6 18.20 -11.73 8.44
N PRO A 7 19.17 -10.88 8.78
CA PRO A 7 18.94 -9.45 8.99
C PRO A 7 18.41 -8.80 7.70
N LYS A 8 17.31 -8.07 7.79
CA LYS A 8 16.77 -7.35 6.63
C LYS A 8 17.58 -6.08 6.38
N ARG A 9 17.89 -5.84 5.11
CA ARG A 9 18.64 -4.66 4.63
C ARG A 9 17.72 -3.46 4.37
N TYR A 10 16.47 -3.54 4.83
CA TYR A 10 15.43 -2.50 4.74
C TYR A 10 14.54 -2.50 5.97
N ARG A 11 13.88 -1.37 6.21
CA ARG A 11 13.08 -1.11 7.42
C ARG A 11 11.70 -1.74 7.31
N MET A 12 11.47 -2.87 7.98
CA MET A 12 10.20 -3.59 7.97
C MET A 12 9.18 -3.04 8.97
N VAL A 13 7.91 -3.04 8.58
CA VAL A 13 6.77 -2.61 9.41
C VAL A 13 6.64 -3.40 10.72
N SER A 14 7.01 -4.67 10.74
CA SER A 14 6.97 -5.48 11.96
C SER A 14 7.93 -4.99 13.04
N LYS A 15 9.11 -4.51 12.64
CA LYS A 15 10.09 -3.88 13.53
C LYS A 15 9.59 -2.51 13.98
N PHE A 16 9.12 -1.70 13.04
CA PHE A 16 8.56 -0.38 13.31
C PHE A 16 7.42 -0.44 14.33
N TYR A 17 6.44 -1.32 14.15
CA TYR A 17 5.32 -1.43 15.11
C TYR A 17 5.78 -1.90 16.49
N LYS A 18 6.77 -2.81 16.55
CA LYS A 18 7.33 -3.23 17.83
C LYS A 18 8.05 -2.09 18.56
N GLU A 19 8.78 -1.26 17.82
CA GLU A 19 9.46 -0.07 18.37
C GLU A 19 8.46 0.99 18.83
N THR A 20 7.40 1.23 18.06
CA THR A 20 6.38 2.25 18.33
C THR A 20 5.43 1.85 19.47
N TYR A 21 4.96 0.61 19.46
CA TYR A 21 3.90 0.15 20.38
C TYR A 21 4.38 -0.81 21.47
N GLY A 22 5.67 -1.14 21.48
CA GLY A 22 6.28 -2.04 22.48
C GLY A 22 6.02 -3.52 22.27
N GLU A 23 5.08 -3.88 21.37
CA GLU A 23 4.71 -5.26 21.10
C GLU A 23 4.25 -5.48 19.64
N LYS A 24 3.91 -6.71 19.33
CA LYS A 24 3.47 -7.13 18.00
C LYS A 24 2.08 -6.57 17.68
N VAL A 25 1.96 -5.91 16.54
CA VAL A 25 0.68 -5.36 16.05
C VAL A 25 0.30 -6.05 14.74
N TYR A 26 -0.99 -6.38 14.58
CA TYR A 26 -1.54 -6.94 13.37
C TYR A 26 -2.68 -6.09 12.81
N LYS A 27 -2.71 -5.94 11.48
CA LYS A 27 -3.86 -5.35 10.79
C LYS A 27 -5.01 -6.36 10.75
N LEU A 28 -6.21 -5.88 11.09
CA LEU A 28 -7.45 -6.64 11.02
C LEU A 28 -8.25 -6.15 9.81
N PRO A 29 -8.42 -6.97 8.76
CA PRO A 29 -9.14 -6.56 7.57
C PRO A 29 -10.61 -6.30 7.88
N VAL A 30 -11.14 -5.18 7.36
CA VAL A 30 -12.53 -4.75 7.46
C VAL A 30 -13.04 -4.41 6.07
N ALA A 31 -14.20 -4.95 5.70
CA ALA A 31 -14.93 -4.61 4.50
C ALA A 31 -16.15 -3.73 4.84
N LEU A 32 -16.34 -2.65 4.07
CA LEU A 32 -17.53 -1.83 4.12
C LEU A 32 -18.42 -2.09 2.88
N PRO A 33 -19.74 -1.89 2.97
CA PRO A 33 -20.67 -2.01 1.85
C PRO A 33 -20.58 -0.78 0.94
N LEU A 34 -19.50 -0.64 0.19
CA LEU A 34 -19.20 0.52 -0.64
C LEU A 34 -18.68 0.13 -2.02
N THR A 35 -18.50 1.12 -2.87
CA THR A 35 -17.92 0.99 -4.21
C THR A 35 -16.72 1.94 -4.40
N CYS A 36 -16.36 2.19 -5.63
CA CYS A 36 -15.29 3.08 -6.03
C CYS A 36 -15.79 4.06 -7.09
N PRO A 37 -15.49 5.36 -7.01
CA PRO A 37 -15.94 6.36 -7.99
C PRO A 37 -15.45 6.09 -9.42
N ASN A 38 -14.43 5.26 -9.57
CA ASN A 38 -13.94 4.80 -10.87
C ASN A 38 -14.80 3.68 -11.49
N ARG A 39 -15.85 3.22 -10.80
CA ARG A 39 -16.77 2.17 -11.25
C ARG A 39 -18.18 2.67 -11.54
N ASP A 40 -18.65 3.63 -10.76
CA ASP A 40 -20.03 4.14 -10.83
C ASP A 40 -20.21 5.36 -11.74
N GLY A 41 -19.14 5.83 -12.37
CA GLY A 41 -19.15 6.95 -13.30
C GLY A 41 -18.80 8.31 -12.67
N SER A 42 -18.57 8.38 -11.36
CA SER A 42 -18.25 9.66 -10.68
C SER A 42 -16.86 10.19 -11.04
N ALA A 43 -15.87 9.31 -11.17
CA ALA A 43 -14.50 9.66 -11.61
C ALA A 43 -14.06 8.86 -12.86
N GLY A 44 -14.73 7.76 -13.15
CA GLY A 44 -14.46 6.90 -14.30
C GLY A 44 -15.45 5.75 -14.38
N VAL A 45 -15.43 5.02 -15.49
CA VAL A 45 -16.32 3.89 -15.74
C VAL A 45 -15.52 2.58 -15.84
N GLY A 46 -16.06 1.50 -15.30
CA GLY A 46 -15.50 0.14 -15.40
C GLY A 46 -14.39 -0.18 -14.41
N GLY A 47 -13.90 0.78 -13.64
CA GLY A 47 -12.82 0.59 -12.68
C GLY A 47 -11.43 0.54 -13.31
N CYS A 48 -10.41 0.33 -12.49
CA CYS A 48 -9.05 0.10 -12.99
C CYS A 48 -8.99 -1.21 -13.77
N THR A 49 -8.19 -1.26 -14.84
CA THR A 49 -8.13 -2.40 -15.78
C THR A 49 -7.72 -3.72 -15.12
N PHE A 50 -7.04 -3.67 -13.98
CA PHE A 50 -6.58 -4.84 -13.22
C PHE A 50 -7.48 -5.20 -12.03
N CYS A 51 -8.50 -4.36 -11.71
CA CYS A 51 -9.29 -4.50 -10.50
C CYS A 51 -10.48 -5.44 -10.70
N GLY A 52 -10.45 -6.61 -10.06
CA GLY A 52 -11.55 -7.57 -10.08
C GLY A 52 -12.81 -7.07 -9.35
N GLU A 53 -13.91 -7.83 -9.43
CA GLU A 53 -15.23 -7.46 -8.88
C GLU A 53 -15.21 -7.16 -7.38
N ILE A 54 -14.41 -7.90 -6.61
CA ILE A 54 -14.29 -7.76 -5.15
C ILE A 54 -13.36 -6.58 -4.77
N GLY A 55 -12.62 -6.03 -5.72
CA GLY A 55 -11.56 -5.05 -5.44
C GLY A 55 -10.35 -5.69 -4.78
N ALA A 56 -9.83 -5.09 -3.72
CA ALA A 56 -8.79 -5.66 -2.86
C ALA A 56 -9.42 -6.31 -1.61
N GLY A 57 -8.68 -7.18 -0.92
CA GLY A 57 -9.14 -7.73 0.36
C GLY A 57 -9.90 -9.05 0.26
N TYR A 58 -9.32 -10.00 -0.43
CA TYR A 58 -9.86 -11.37 -0.54
C TYR A 58 -9.99 -12.08 0.82
N GLU A 59 -9.26 -11.63 1.83
CA GLU A 59 -9.32 -12.12 3.22
C GLU A 59 -10.39 -11.43 4.08
N ASN A 60 -11.13 -10.48 3.54
CA ASN A 60 -12.16 -9.74 4.27
C ASN A 60 -13.32 -10.64 4.69
N ARG A 61 -13.93 -10.30 5.82
CA ARG A 61 -15.25 -10.80 6.20
C ARG A 61 -16.32 -10.17 5.30
N PRO A 62 -17.52 -10.78 5.19
CA PRO A 62 -18.60 -10.22 4.38
C PRO A 62 -18.98 -8.80 4.80
N ALA A 63 -19.15 -7.90 3.84
CA ALA A 63 -19.44 -6.48 4.09
C ALA A 63 -20.84 -6.20 4.71
N TRP A 64 -21.71 -7.19 4.79
CA TRP A 64 -22.99 -7.07 5.52
C TRP A 64 -22.83 -7.19 7.05
N MET A 65 -21.68 -7.68 7.52
CA MET A 65 -21.37 -7.71 8.96
C MET A 65 -20.99 -6.30 9.42
N THR A 66 -21.41 -5.94 10.65
CA THR A 66 -20.94 -4.68 11.25
C THR A 66 -19.42 -4.69 11.42
N VAL A 67 -18.81 -3.50 11.46
CA VAL A 67 -17.36 -3.40 11.71
C VAL A 67 -16.98 -4.12 12.99
N ARG A 68 -17.78 -3.95 14.05
CA ARG A 68 -17.54 -4.60 15.34
C ARG A 68 -17.52 -6.13 15.23
N MET A 69 -18.50 -6.73 14.57
CA MET A 69 -18.56 -8.19 14.37
C MET A 69 -17.34 -8.69 13.58
N GLN A 70 -16.96 -7.98 12.52
CA GLN A 70 -15.76 -8.35 11.73
C GLN A 70 -14.49 -8.31 12.57
N LEU A 71 -14.34 -7.30 13.42
CA LEU A 71 -13.19 -7.17 14.30
C LEU A 71 -13.14 -8.28 15.36
N GLU A 72 -14.25 -8.57 16.03
CA GLU A 72 -14.36 -9.64 17.02
C GLU A 72 -13.97 -11.00 16.44
N GLU A 73 -14.48 -11.36 15.25
CA GLU A 73 -14.11 -12.60 14.57
C GLU A 73 -12.64 -12.63 14.14
N ASN A 74 -12.12 -11.51 13.62
CA ASN A 74 -10.72 -11.41 13.22
C ASN A 74 -9.78 -11.49 14.42
N ILE A 75 -10.09 -10.88 15.55
CA ILE A 75 -9.32 -10.98 16.80
C ILE A 75 -9.28 -12.43 17.28
N ALA A 76 -10.45 -13.08 17.31
CA ALA A 76 -10.55 -14.48 17.73
C ALA A 76 -9.72 -15.43 16.86
N HIS A 77 -9.59 -15.14 15.55
CA HIS A 77 -8.80 -15.94 14.62
C HIS A 77 -7.31 -15.58 14.62
N ILE A 78 -6.98 -14.29 14.54
CA ILE A 78 -5.61 -13.78 14.34
C ILE A 78 -4.83 -13.73 15.66
N GLY A 79 -5.48 -13.31 16.75
CA GLY A 79 -4.85 -13.13 18.04
C GLY A 79 -4.10 -14.39 18.53
N PRO A 80 -4.75 -15.54 18.67
CA PRO A 80 -4.09 -16.78 19.10
C PRO A 80 -3.05 -17.27 18.11
N LYS A 81 -3.35 -17.22 16.79
CA LYS A 81 -2.47 -17.72 15.72
C LYS A 81 -1.12 -17.01 15.71
N TYR A 82 -1.12 -15.70 15.91
CA TYR A 82 0.08 -14.87 15.81
C TYR A 82 0.58 -14.35 17.16
N LYS A 83 -0.10 -14.72 18.26
CA LYS A 83 0.20 -14.23 19.62
C LYS A 83 0.21 -12.69 19.67
N ALA A 84 -0.78 -12.08 19.02
CA ALA A 84 -0.95 -10.63 18.96
C ALA A 84 -2.04 -10.18 19.94
N LYS A 85 -1.82 -9.03 20.60
CA LYS A 85 -2.76 -8.40 21.52
C LYS A 85 -3.13 -6.99 21.09
N LYS A 86 -2.34 -6.37 20.21
CA LYS A 86 -2.57 -5.04 19.66
C LYS A 86 -2.87 -5.14 18.16
N PHE A 87 -3.82 -4.34 17.72
CA PHE A 87 -4.34 -4.42 16.38
C PHE A 87 -4.51 -3.04 15.73
N ILE A 88 -4.62 -3.05 14.40
CA ILE A 88 -5.00 -1.90 13.59
C ILE A 88 -6.15 -2.38 12.69
N PRO A 89 -7.43 -2.00 12.96
CA PRO A 89 -8.52 -2.14 12.00
C PRO A 89 -8.12 -1.55 10.66
N TYR A 90 -8.25 -2.34 9.59
CA TYR A 90 -7.80 -1.96 8.26
C TYR A 90 -8.95 -2.03 7.25
N TYR A 91 -9.49 -0.87 6.93
CA TYR A 91 -10.53 -0.67 5.94
C TYR A 91 -9.88 -0.73 4.55
N GLN A 92 -9.98 -1.89 3.87
CA GLN A 92 -9.11 -2.13 2.71
C GLN A 92 -9.82 -2.33 1.38
N ASN A 93 -11.12 -2.61 1.32
CA ASN A 93 -11.82 -2.79 0.06
C ASN A 93 -12.13 -1.44 -0.61
N PHE A 94 -11.96 -1.35 -1.93
CA PHE A 94 -12.30 -0.19 -2.75
C PHE A 94 -11.73 1.16 -2.25
N SER A 95 -12.60 2.17 -1.99
CA SER A 95 -12.23 3.52 -1.57
C SER A 95 -13.02 3.91 -0.32
N ASN A 96 -12.42 3.74 0.86
CA ASN A 96 -13.13 3.78 2.14
C ASN A 96 -13.50 5.19 2.64
N THR A 97 -13.16 6.23 1.90
CA THR A 97 -13.66 7.60 2.09
C THR A 97 -14.74 7.97 1.05
N TYR A 98 -15.10 7.05 0.15
CA TYR A 98 -16.17 7.27 -0.83
C TYR A 98 -17.52 6.86 -0.24
N LEU A 99 -17.93 7.59 0.80
CA LEU A 99 -19.14 7.41 1.62
C LEU A 99 -19.69 8.78 2.03
N PRO A 100 -20.98 8.91 2.40
CA PRO A 100 -21.45 10.07 3.15
C PRO A 100 -20.62 10.27 4.42
N LEU A 101 -20.36 11.53 4.78
CA LEU A 101 -19.44 11.87 5.86
C LEU A 101 -19.87 11.28 7.22
N GLU A 102 -21.17 11.28 7.50
CA GLU A 102 -21.74 10.72 8.75
C GLU A 102 -21.55 9.18 8.82
N ASP A 103 -21.75 8.49 7.68
CA ASP A 103 -21.52 7.04 7.62
C ASP A 103 -20.03 6.73 7.81
N PHE A 104 -19.16 7.50 7.15
CA PHE A 104 -17.72 7.39 7.33
C PHE A 104 -17.32 7.54 8.80
N LYS A 105 -17.79 8.60 9.47
CA LYS A 105 -17.56 8.84 10.89
C LYS A 105 -18.00 7.65 11.73
N SER A 106 -19.22 7.17 11.53
CA SER A 106 -19.78 6.03 12.26
C SER A 106 -18.94 4.77 12.10
N TYR A 107 -18.48 4.45 10.86
CA TYR A 107 -17.64 3.28 10.63
C TYR A 107 -16.26 3.41 11.27
N MET A 108 -15.64 4.59 11.21
CA MET A 108 -14.33 4.82 11.83
C MET A 108 -14.40 4.72 13.36
N GLU A 109 -15.43 5.27 13.99
CA GLU A 109 -15.66 5.15 15.44
C GLU A 109 -15.83 3.69 15.89
N GLN A 110 -16.53 2.84 15.11
CA GLN A 110 -16.65 1.40 15.40
C GLN A 110 -15.31 0.67 15.38
N GLY A 111 -14.32 1.17 14.62
CA GLY A 111 -12.95 0.64 14.59
C GLY A 111 -12.11 1.00 15.83
N CYS A 112 -12.54 1.97 16.63
CA CYS A 112 -11.79 2.44 17.80
C CYS A 112 -12.00 1.54 19.03
N ILE A 113 -11.75 0.24 18.90
CA ILE A 113 -11.81 -0.73 19.99
C ILE A 113 -10.61 -0.58 20.92
N ASP A 114 -10.70 -1.14 22.13
CA ASP A 114 -9.66 -1.00 23.16
C ASP A 114 -8.32 -1.60 22.72
N GLU A 115 -8.35 -2.75 22.03
CA GLU A 115 -7.16 -3.45 21.53
C GLU A 115 -6.53 -2.77 20.30
N ALA A 116 -7.20 -1.78 19.70
CA ALA A 116 -6.67 -1.04 18.57
C ALA A 116 -5.67 0.03 19.04
N VAL A 117 -4.51 0.09 18.39
CA VAL A 117 -3.51 1.16 18.59
C VAL A 117 -3.65 2.28 17.55
N GLY A 118 -4.37 2.02 16.48
CA GLY A 118 -4.66 2.96 15.40
C GLY A 118 -5.69 2.38 14.45
N ILE A 119 -6.09 3.14 13.44
CA ILE A 119 -6.93 2.69 12.32
C ILE A 119 -6.24 2.97 10.99
N ALA A 120 -6.37 2.07 10.04
CA ALA A 120 -5.80 2.20 8.69
C ALA A 120 -6.92 2.24 7.65
N ILE A 121 -6.89 3.22 6.74
CA ILE A 121 -7.94 3.47 5.76
C ILE A 121 -7.34 3.48 4.37
N ALA A 122 -7.67 2.48 3.55
CA ALA A 122 -7.28 2.46 2.14
C ALA A 122 -8.25 3.32 1.32
N THR A 123 -7.72 4.24 0.55
CA THR A 123 -8.50 5.12 -0.29
C THR A 123 -7.74 5.57 -1.53
N ARG A 124 -8.41 6.31 -2.39
CA ARG A 124 -7.86 6.99 -3.56
C ARG A 124 -7.44 8.40 -3.20
N PRO A 125 -6.41 8.96 -3.86
CA PRO A 125 -6.01 10.35 -3.62
C PRO A 125 -7.13 11.37 -3.87
N ASP A 126 -7.95 11.13 -4.88
CA ASP A 126 -9.08 11.99 -5.29
C ASP A 126 -10.36 11.78 -4.45
N CYS A 127 -10.33 10.90 -3.44
CA CYS A 127 -11.47 10.60 -2.59
C CYS A 127 -11.32 11.10 -1.15
N ILE A 128 -10.26 11.81 -0.80
CA ILE A 128 -10.06 12.30 0.55
C ILE A 128 -9.97 13.83 0.56
N SER A 129 -10.97 14.49 1.16
CA SER A 129 -11.02 15.94 1.35
C SER A 129 -10.69 16.31 2.80
N ASN A 130 -10.59 17.62 3.07
CA ASN A 130 -10.31 18.11 4.42
C ASN A 130 -11.40 17.71 5.41
N GLU A 131 -12.66 17.65 5.00
CA GLU A 131 -13.79 17.27 5.86
C GLU A 131 -13.62 15.83 6.40
N TYR A 132 -13.12 14.89 5.59
CA TYR A 132 -12.79 13.54 6.06
C TYR A 132 -11.58 13.54 6.99
N LEU A 133 -10.59 14.40 6.74
CA LEU A 133 -9.43 14.55 7.61
C LEU A 133 -9.82 15.19 8.95
N ASP A 134 -10.75 16.14 8.99
CA ASP A 134 -11.30 16.73 10.21
C ASP A 134 -12.00 15.68 11.07
N VAL A 135 -12.81 14.81 10.47
CA VAL A 135 -13.44 13.67 11.17
C VAL A 135 -12.37 12.75 11.78
N LEU A 136 -11.32 12.43 11.03
CA LEU A 136 -10.24 11.57 11.54
C LEU A 136 -9.44 12.24 12.66
N GLN A 137 -9.29 13.57 12.61
CA GLN A 137 -8.63 14.32 13.67
C GLN A 137 -9.46 14.31 14.97
N ASP A 138 -10.78 14.50 14.89
CA ASP A 138 -11.69 14.33 16.02
C ASP A 138 -11.58 12.93 16.63
N ILE A 139 -11.59 11.89 15.79
CA ILE A 139 -11.44 10.50 16.22
C ILE A 139 -10.08 10.27 16.90
N GLN A 140 -8.98 10.76 16.32
CA GLN A 140 -7.65 10.66 16.92
C GLN A 140 -7.61 11.28 18.31
N GLN A 141 -8.18 12.47 18.46
CA GLN A 141 -8.20 13.20 19.74
C GLN A 141 -9.08 12.53 20.79
N ARG A 142 -10.28 12.02 20.40
CA ARG A 142 -11.23 11.39 21.34
C ARG A 142 -10.83 9.99 21.77
N PHE A 143 -10.30 9.21 20.85
CA PHE A 143 -10.00 7.78 21.08
C PHE A 143 -8.51 7.49 21.24
N HIS A 144 -7.64 8.48 21.06
CA HIS A 144 -6.17 8.33 21.15
C HIS A 144 -5.64 7.20 20.26
N LYS A 145 -6.12 7.16 19.00
CA LYS A 145 -5.71 6.16 18.00
C LYS A 145 -4.87 6.80 16.90
N ASP A 146 -3.79 6.14 16.51
CA ASP A 146 -3.00 6.59 15.37
C ASP A 146 -3.78 6.44 14.06
N ILE A 147 -3.64 7.40 13.15
CA ILE A 147 -4.30 7.39 11.85
C ILE A 147 -3.29 7.06 10.76
N TYR A 148 -3.63 6.03 9.96
CA TYR A 148 -2.86 5.59 8.81
C TYR A 148 -3.72 5.71 7.55
N ILE A 149 -3.37 6.59 6.62
CA ILE A 149 -4.04 6.72 5.34
C ILE A 149 -3.25 5.96 4.29
N GLU A 150 -3.85 4.93 3.70
CA GLU A 150 -3.23 4.13 2.64
C GLU A 150 -3.72 4.61 1.28
N LEU A 151 -2.86 5.31 0.56
CA LEU A 151 -3.16 5.87 -0.77
C LEU A 151 -2.70 4.94 -1.89
N GLY A 152 -3.61 4.58 -2.77
CA GLY A 152 -3.29 3.81 -3.97
C GLY A 152 -2.78 4.71 -5.09
N LEU A 153 -1.49 4.96 -5.19
CA LEU A 153 -0.86 5.65 -6.33
C LEU A 153 -0.72 4.69 -7.52
N GLN A 154 -0.12 3.56 -7.31
CA GLN A 154 0.20 2.46 -8.23
C GLN A 154 1.49 2.71 -9.05
N THR A 155 1.62 3.84 -9.72
CA THR A 155 2.80 4.27 -10.46
C THR A 155 2.87 5.80 -10.51
N VAL A 156 4.05 6.35 -10.77
CA VAL A 156 4.26 7.78 -11.03
C VAL A 156 4.15 8.13 -12.51
N ASN A 157 4.14 7.13 -13.39
CA ASN A 157 4.06 7.30 -14.83
C ASN A 157 2.64 7.69 -15.25
N TYR A 158 2.48 8.94 -15.70
CA TYR A 158 1.20 9.49 -16.13
C TYR A 158 0.51 8.65 -17.23
N HIS A 159 1.27 8.22 -18.24
CA HIS A 159 0.71 7.43 -19.34
C HIS A 159 0.25 6.04 -18.86
N THR A 160 0.95 5.45 -17.92
CA THR A 160 0.54 4.18 -17.31
C THR A 160 -0.72 4.36 -16.47
N LEU A 161 -0.82 5.46 -15.69
CA LEU A 161 -2.04 5.78 -14.93
C LEU A 161 -3.26 5.90 -15.85
N GLU A 162 -3.13 6.54 -17.01
CA GLU A 162 -4.20 6.59 -18.03
C GLU A 162 -4.54 5.19 -18.55
N LYS A 163 -3.53 4.42 -18.98
CA LYS A 163 -3.73 3.07 -19.52
C LYS A 163 -4.41 2.12 -18.56
N ILE A 164 -4.07 2.17 -17.29
CA ILE A 164 -4.72 1.33 -16.28
C ILE A 164 -6.08 1.90 -15.82
N ASN A 165 -6.57 2.95 -16.46
CA ASN A 165 -7.81 3.64 -16.11
C ASN A 165 -7.86 4.00 -14.61
N ARG A 166 -6.79 4.62 -14.09
CA ARG A 166 -6.70 4.89 -12.64
C ARG A 166 -7.68 5.98 -12.21
N GLY A 167 -8.02 6.94 -13.08
CA GLY A 167 -8.98 8.02 -12.86
C GLY A 167 -8.52 9.12 -11.93
N HIS A 168 -7.27 9.08 -11.48
CA HIS A 168 -6.54 10.19 -10.83
C HIS A 168 -5.12 10.24 -11.37
N ASP A 169 -4.46 11.35 -11.18
CA ASP A 169 -3.08 11.59 -11.60
C ASP A 169 -2.11 11.77 -10.42
N LEU A 170 -0.83 12.01 -10.76
CA LEU A 170 0.23 12.23 -9.77
C LEU A 170 0.03 13.55 -9.01
N ALA A 171 -0.52 14.60 -9.65
CA ALA A 171 -0.75 15.89 -8.99
C ALA A 171 -1.80 15.77 -7.88
N GLN A 172 -2.88 15.01 -8.11
CA GLN A 172 -3.89 14.72 -7.10
C GLN A 172 -3.32 13.88 -5.94
N PHE A 173 -2.40 12.96 -6.24
CA PHE A 173 -1.70 12.21 -5.19
C PHE A 173 -0.82 13.13 -4.33
N ILE A 174 -0.03 14.01 -4.96
CA ILE A 174 0.82 14.98 -4.24
C ILE A 174 -0.04 15.89 -3.35
N ASP A 175 -1.14 16.44 -3.87
CA ASP A 175 -2.07 17.26 -3.09
C ASP A 175 -2.64 16.53 -1.88
N ALA A 176 -3.11 15.29 -2.07
CA ALA A 176 -3.63 14.46 -0.99
C ALA A 176 -2.59 14.21 0.09
N VAL A 177 -1.36 13.84 -0.29
CA VAL A 177 -0.25 13.62 0.67
C VAL A 177 0.02 14.89 1.47
N LEU A 178 0.17 16.04 0.80
CA LEU A 178 0.46 17.32 1.47
C LEU A 178 -0.66 17.73 2.45
N ARG A 179 -1.92 17.48 2.10
CA ARG A 179 -3.06 17.73 3.01
C ARG A 179 -3.02 16.78 4.20
N ILE A 180 -2.88 15.47 4.00
CA ILE A 180 -2.82 14.47 5.06
C ILE A 180 -1.67 14.74 6.03
N LYS A 181 -0.50 15.08 5.52
CA LYS A 181 0.69 15.39 6.36
C LYS A 181 0.49 16.63 7.24
N ARG A 182 -0.32 17.63 6.82
CA ARG A 182 -0.66 18.77 7.67
C ARG A 182 -1.47 18.41 8.92
N TYR A 183 -2.23 17.31 8.87
CA TYR A 183 -2.95 16.75 10.03
C TYR A 183 -2.05 15.88 10.92
N GLY A 184 -0.80 15.64 10.52
CA GLY A 184 0.12 14.77 11.25
C GLY A 184 -0.18 13.27 11.13
N PHE A 185 -0.98 12.87 10.15
CA PHE A 185 -1.31 11.47 9.94
C PHE A 185 -0.22 10.72 9.17
N ASN A 186 -0.15 9.42 9.40
CA ASN A 186 0.75 8.53 8.67
C ASN A 186 0.22 8.27 7.26
N VAL A 187 1.07 8.43 6.26
CA VAL A 187 0.76 8.11 4.86
C VAL A 187 1.46 6.83 4.43
N THR A 188 0.69 5.86 3.96
CA THR A 188 1.20 4.66 3.28
C THR A 188 0.88 4.75 1.79
N THR A 189 1.85 4.50 0.93
CA THR A 189 1.62 4.48 -0.52
C THR A 189 1.68 3.07 -1.07
N HIS A 190 0.69 2.70 -1.89
CA HIS A 190 0.68 1.45 -2.65
C HIS A 190 1.27 1.67 -4.04
N MET A 191 2.25 0.85 -4.40
CA MET A 191 2.91 0.85 -5.71
C MET A 191 2.86 -0.54 -6.35
N ILE A 192 2.70 -0.60 -7.67
CA ILE A 192 2.83 -1.83 -8.47
C ILE A 192 4.10 -1.69 -9.31
N VAL A 193 5.11 -2.51 -9.04
CA VAL A 193 6.47 -2.31 -9.58
C VAL A 193 6.63 -2.85 -11.01
N ASN A 194 5.73 -3.72 -11.47
CA ASN A 194 5.79 -4.38 -12.77
C ASN A 194 4.57 -4.14 -13.66
N LEU A 195 4.06 -2.91 -13.68
CA LEU A 195 3.08 -2.55 -14.71
C LEU A 195 3.74 -2.63 -16.09
N PRO A 196 3.03 -3.17 -17.11
CA PRO A 196 3.65 -3.52 -18.40
C PRO A 196 4.28 -2.34 -19.16
N TRP A 197 3.89 -1.13 -18.86
CA TRP A 197 4.36 0.09 -19.54
C TRP A 197 5.34 0.91 -18.71
N ASP A 198 5.63 0.48 -17.48
CA ASP A 198 6.60 1.13 -16.63
C ASP A 198 8.00 0.57 -16.87
N THR A 199 8.99 1.44 -16.78
CA THR A 199 10.41 1.14 -16.91
C THR A 199 11.10 1.09 -15.56
N MET A 200 12.41 0.83 -15.56
CA MET A 200 13.25 0.96 -14.35
C MET A 200 13.31 2.42 -13.88
N GLU A 201 13.33 3.36 -14.80
CA GLU A 201 13.35 4.80 -14.50
C GLU A 201 12.09 5.21 -13.76
N ASP A 202 10.89 4.75 -14.17
CA ASP A 202 9.62 5.02 -13.47
C ASP A 202 9.65 4.45 -12.05
N THR A 203 10.25 3.28 -11.86
CA THR A 203 10.41 2.65 -10.56
C THR A 203 11.30 3.48 -9.63
N VAL A 204 12.46 3.92 -10.13
CA VAL A 204 13.42 4.76 -9.39
C VAL A 204 12.81 6.13 -9.08
N GLU A 205 12.14 6.75 -10.05
CA GLU A 205 11.48 8.04 -9.87
C GLU A 205 10.36 7.94 -8.82
N GLY A 206 9.63 6.81 -8.81
CA GLY A 206 8.66 6.51 -7.76
C GLY A 206 9.29 6.57 -6.36
N ALA A 207 10.41 5.90 -6.14
CA ALA A 207 11.12 5.93 -4.85
C ALA A 207 11.54 7.34 -4.45
N LYS A 208 12.04 8.14 -5.41
CA LYS A 208 12.49 9.53 -5.19
C LYS A 208 11.33 10.46 -4.84
N ILE A 209 10.20 10.36 -5.54
CA ILE A 209 8.99 11.15 -5.27
C ILE A 209 8.45 10.83 -3.87
N LEU A 210 8.34 9.55 -3.51
CA LEU A 210 7.86 9.15 -2.19
C LEU A 210 8.77 9.66 -1.07
N SER A 211 10.09 9.60 -1.28
CA SER A 211 11.09 10.13 -0.34
C SER A 211 10.96 11.65 -0.19
N SER A 212 10.80 12.36 -1.29
CA SER A 212 10.68 13.84 -1.30
C SER A 212 9.40 14.32 -0.64
N LEU A 213 8.33 13.52 -0.68
CA LEU A 213 7.05 13.78 -0.02
C LEU A 213 7.03 13.33 1.46
N CYS A 214 8.14 12.81 1.98
CA CYS A 214 8.25 12.28 3.35
C CYS A 214 7.14 11.28 3.67
N ILE A 215 6.88 10.33 2.76
CA ILE A 215 5.93 9.24 2.98
C ILE A 215 6.40 8.40 4.17
N ASP A 216 5.49 7.97 5.03
CA ASP A 216 5.84 7.20 6.24
C ASP A 216 6.05 5.71 5.93
N GLN A 217 5.21 5.16 5.05
CA GLN A 217 5.26 3.73 4.72
C GLN A 217 4.98 3.47 3.24
N VAL A 218 5.53 2.37 2.74
CA VAL A 218 5.29 1.90 1.36
C VAL A 218 4.88 0.43 1.36
N LYS A 219 3.96 0.10 0.46
CA LYS A 219 3.45 -1.25 0.24
C LYS A 219 3.60 -1.60 -1.24
N LEU A 220 4.65 -2.38 -1.55
CA LEU A 220 4.90 -2.83 -2.92
C LEU A 220 4.04 -4.03 -3.28
N HIS A 221 3.64 -4.06 -4.54
CA HIS A 221 2.87 -5.13 -5.15
C HIS A 221 3.54 -5.58 -6.44
N ALA A 222 3.59 -6.88 -6.66
CA ALA A 222 3.65 -7.41 -8.02
C ALA A 222 2.24 -7.37 -8.63
N LEU A 223 2.13 -7.00 -9.90
CA LEU A 223 0.88 -7.10 -10.64
C LEU A 223 0.44 -8.56 -10.66
N TYR A 224 -0.79 -8.82 -10.29
CA TYR A 224 -1.48 -10.07 -10.56
C TYR A 224 -2.66 -9.80 -11.49
N ILE A 225 -2.96 -10.74 -12.37
CA ILE A 225 -3.98 -10.58 -13.41
C ILE A 225 -5.22 -11.38 -12.98
N VAL A 226 -6.25 -10.66 -12.56
CA VAL A 226 -7.53 -11.23 -12.15
C VAL A 226 -8.34 -11.58 -13.39
N LYS A 227 -8.97 -12.76 -13.42
CA LYS A 227 -9.88 -13.20 -14.49
C LYS A 227 -11.02 -12.19 -14.66
N ASN A 228 -11.56 -12.12 -15.86
CA ASN A 228 -12.68 -11.25 -16.23
C ASN A 228 -12.38 -9.73 -16.10
N THR A 229 -11.11 -9.33 -16.12
CA THR A 229 -10.70 -7.92 -16.17
C THR A 229 -10.22 -7.55 -17.57
N LEU A 230 -10.16 -6.25 -17.88
CA LEU A 230 -9.60 -5.79 -19.14
C LEU A 230 -8.11 -6.16 -19.25
N MET A 231 -7.38 -6.13 -18.14
CA MET A 231 -5.98 -6.57 -18.08
C MET A 231 -5.84 -8.06 -18.41
N ALA A 232 -6.79 -8.91 -17.98
CA ALA A 232 -6.82 -10.33 -18.35
C ALA A 232 -6.99 -10.53 -19.84
N LYS A 233 -7.92 -9.78 -20.46
CA LYS A 233 -8.12 -9.81 -21.91
C LYS A 233 -6.84 -9.44 -22.67
N TRP A 234 -6.18 -8.34 -22.30
CA TRP A 234 -4.92 -7.92 -22.94
C TRP A 234 -3.81 -8.96 -22.77
N TYR A 235 -3.75 -9.62 -21.62
CA TYR A 235 -2.77 -10.68 -21.37
C TYR A 235 -3.02 -11.93 -22.23
N GLU A 236 -4.27 -12.40 -22.32
CA GLU A 236 -4.66 -13.55 -23.15
C GLU A 236 -4.48 -13.28 -24.66
N GLU A 237 -4.70 -12.04 -25.11
CA GLU A 237 -4.50 -11.61 -26.49
C GLU A 237 -3.02 -11.29 -26.81
N GLY A 238 -2.11 -11.41 -25.87
CA GLY A 238 -0.68 -11.10 -26.05
C GLY A 238 -0.38 -9.61 -26.27
N GLN A 239 -1.28 -8.72 -25.87
CA GLN A 239 -1.10 -7.26 -25.99
C GLN A 239 -0.20 -6.69 -24.90
N ILE A 240 -0.03 -7.41 -23.80
CA ILE A 240 0.89 -7.07 -22.70
C ILE A 240 1.78 -8.26 -22.37
N THR A 241 3.01 -7.94 -22.00
CA THR A 241 3.99 -8.91 -21.48
C THR A 241 4.44 -8.47 -20.10
N LEU A 242 4.56 -9.41 -19.18
CA LEU A 242 5.08 -9.15 -17.85
C LEU A 242 6.58 -9.46 -17.80
N ILE A 243 7.31 -8.69 -17.04
CA ILE A 243 8.74 -8.91 -16.78
C ILE A 243 8.97 -10.20 -15.99
N SER A 244 10.19 -10.71 -15.99
CA SER A 244 10.58 -11.89 -15.22
C SER A 244 10.57 -11.62 -13.70
N ALA A 245 10.68 -12.68 -12.90
CA ALA A 245 10.79 -12.55 -11.45
C ALA A 245 12.11 -11.88 -11.04
N GLU A 246 13.17 -12.17 -11.77
CA GLU A 246 14.50 -11.59 -11.59
C GLU A 246 14.49 -10.09 -11.90
N GLU A 247 13.88 -9.67 -13.01
CA GLU A 247 13.72 -8.26 -13.36
C GLU A 247 12.84 -7.53 -12.33
N TYR A 248 11.79 -8.19 -11.82
CA TYR A 248 10.99 -7.63 -10.72
C TYR A 248 11.84 -7.44 -9.47
N ALA A 249 12.64 -8.43 -9.09
CA ALA A 249 13.54 -8.33 -7.93
C ALA A 249 14.53 -7.19 -8.11
N GLU A 250 15.13 -7.05 -9.31
CA GLU A 250 16.02 -5.93 -9.63
C GLU A 250 15.33 -4.58 -9.48
N ARG A 251 14.11 -4.42 -10.01
CA ARG A 251 13.33 -3.18 -9.85
C ARG A 251 13.05 -2.86 -8.37
N VAL A 252 12.68 -3.87 -7.58
CA VAL A 252 12.45 -3.67 -6.14
C VAL A 252 13.74 -3.29 -5.42
N VAL A 253 14.86 -3.91 -5.75
CA VAL A 253 16.17 -3.55 -5.19
C VAL A 253 16.54 -2.11 -5.54
N GLN A 254 16.39 -1.69 -6.80
CA GLN A 254 16.65 -0.30 -7.19
C GLN A 254 15.69 0.67 -6.52
N PHE A 255 14.43 0.31 -6.37
CA PHE A 255 13.46 1.10 -5.59
C PHE A 255 13.94 1.30 -4.15
N LEU A 256 14.33 0.23 -3.46
CA LEU A 256 14.80 0.26 -2.07
C LEU A 256 16.07 1.11 -1.92
N ARG A 257 17.02 0.97 -2.82
CA ARG A 257 18.29 1.73 -2.80
C ARG A 257 18.06 3.24 -2.92
N HIS A 258 17.05 3.66 -3.69
CA HIS A 258 16.71 5.08 -3.85
C HIS A 258 15.67 5.59 -2.85
N LEU A 259 15.02 4.70 -2.07
CA LEU A 259 14.03 5.08 -1.08
C LEU A 259 14.69 5.57 0.21
N HIS A 260 14.18 6.68 0.79
CA HIS A 260 14.73 7.20 2.05
C HIS A 260 14.74 6.12 3.15
N PRO A 261 15.83 5.97 3.94
CA PRO A 261 15.98 4.87 4.91
C PRO A 261 14.94 4.88 6.03
N ASP A 262 14.33 6.01 6.33
CA ASP A 262 13.29 6.12 7.37
C ASP A 262 11.92 5.62 6.92
N ILE A 263 11.69 5.45 5.61
CA ILE A 263 10.40 4.96 5.09
C ILE A 263 10.27 3.46 5.39
N VAL A 264 9.12 3.10 5.96
CA VAL A 264 8.86 1.72 6.42
C VAL A 264 8.22 0.89 5.31
N LEU A 265 8.74 -0.33 5.07
CA LEU A 265 8.18 -1.27 4.10
C LEU A 265 7.13 -2.17 4.78
N GLN A 266 5.88 -2.11 4.31
CA GLN A 266 4.84 -3.02 4.76
C GLN A 266 4.99 -4.41 4.14
N ARG A 267 5.33 -4.47 2.85
CA ARG A 267 5.66 -5.67 2.09
C ARG A 267 6.36 -5.30 0.79
N LEU A 268 7.06 -6.26 0.21
CA LEU A 268 7.71 -6.14 -1.11
C LEU A 268 6.94 -6.87 -2.21
N VAL A 269 6.10 -7.84 -1.87
CA VAL A 269 5.31 -8.66 -2.80
C VAL A 269 3.91 -8.86 -2.24
N GLY A 270 2.89 -8.78 -3.08
CA GLY A 270 1.51 -9.08 -2.72
C GLY A 270 1.21 -10.58 -2.71
N ARG A 271 0.16 -10.96 -1.98
CA ARG A 271 -0.49 -12.27 -2.13
C ARG A 271 -1.71 -12.06 -3.00
N ALA A 272 -1.89 -12.91 -4.02
CA ALA A 272 -3.11 -12.95 -4.82
C ALA A 272 -3.80 -14.30 -4.61
N PRO A 273 -5.14 -14.37 -4.73
CA PRO A 273 -5.85 -15.64 -4.71
C PRO A 273 -5.53 -16.41 -6.00
N GLU A 274 -5.07 -17.65 -5.87
CA GLU A 274 -4.68 -18.49 -7.01
C GLU A 274 -5.89 -18.85 -7.89
N ASP A 275 -7.06 -19.06 -7.29
CA ASP A 275 -8.26 -19.57 -7.99
C ASP A 275 -8.87 -18.58 -8.98
N ASN A 276 -8.68 -17.27 -8.80
CA ASN A 276 -9.29 -16.22 -9.62
C ASN A 276 -8.28 -15.37 -10.40
N THR A 277 -7.07 -15.88 -10.62
CA THR A 277 -6.03 -15.17 -11.37
C THR A 277 -5.53 -15.98 -12.56
N LEU A 278 -5.13 -15.29 -13.63
CA LEU A 278 -4.40 -15.86 -14.78
C LEU A 278 -2.89 -15.82 -14.55
N PHE A 279 -2.43 -14.82 -13.80
CA PHE A 279 -1.03 -14.65 -13.43
C PHE A 279 -0.92 -14.17 -12.00
N THR A 280 -0.04 -14.80 -11.23
CA THR A 280 0.36 -14.37 -9.89
C THR A 280 1.78 -14.83 -9.58
N ASN A 281 2.63 -13.91 -9.17
CA ASN A 281 3.97 -14.15 -8.65
C ASN A 281 4.79 -15.19 -9.44
N TRP A 282 4.69 -15.20 -10.77
CA TRP A 282 5.42 -16.15 -11.66
C TRP A 282 5.22 -17.61 -11.29
N SER A 283 4.03 -17.98 -10.82
CA SER A 283 3.70 -19.33 -10.29
C SER A 283 4.60 -19.77 -9.12
N MET A 284 5.21 -18.80 -8.42
CA MET A 284 6.01 -19.03 -7.22
C MET A 284 5.28 -18.54 -5.97
N GLY A 285 5.60 -19.12 -4.81
CA GLY A 285 5.17 -18.54 -3.54
C GLY A 285 5.79 -17.14 -3.33
N TRP A 286 5.01 -16.22 -2.77
CA TRP A 286 5.47 -14.85 -2.50
C TRP A 286 6.80 -14.79 -1.73
N TRP A 287 7.09 -15.79 -0.87
CA TRP A 287 8.34 -15.89 -0.11
C TRP A 287 9.55 -16.16 -1.00
N ARG A 288 9.40 -16.89 -2.12
CA ARG A 288 10.49 -17.13 -3.07
C ARG A 288 10.87 -15.85 -3.81
N VAL A 289 9.88 -15.05 -4.19
CA VAL A 289 10.14 -13.74 -4.80
C VAL A 289 10.82 -12.80 -3.79
N GLN A 290 10.42 -12.88 -2.53
CA GLN A 290 11.10 -12.11 -1.48
C GLN A 290 12.54 -12.60 -1.25
N ASP A 291 12.79 -13.92 -1.28
CA ASP A 291 14.14 -14.48 -1.16
C ASP A 291 15.02 -14.00 -2.33
N LEU A 292 14.52 -13.95 -3.58
CA LEU A 292 15.25 -13.37 -4.72
C LEU A 292 15.67 -11.90 -4.46
N ILE A 293 14.78 -11.09 -3.90
CA ILE A 293 15.08 -9.69 -3.57
C ILE A 293 16.17 -9.63 -2.48
N ASP A 294 15.99 -10.41 -1.42
CA ASP A 294 16.93 -10.44 -0.30
C ASP A 294 18.34 -10.95 -0.74
N ASP A 295 18.39 -11.97 -1.60
CA ASP A 295 19.65 -12.50 -2.16
C ASP A 295 20.36 -11.44 -3.01
N MET A 296 19.64 -10.78 -3.90
CA MET A 296 20.19 -9.71 -4.74
C MET A 296 20.70 -8.52 -3.90
N MET A 297 19.99 -8.15 -2.82
CA MET A 297 20.46 -7.12 -1.88
C MET A 297 21.77 -7.52 -1.19
N ASP A 298 21.95 -8.81 -0.86
CA ASP A 298 23.17 -9.30 -0.24
C ASP A 298 24.33 -9.39 -1.25
N GLU A 299 24.09 -9.89 -2.44
CA GLU A 299 25.10 -9.99 -3.51
C GLU A 299 25.68 -8.62 -3.89
N LEU A 300 24.81 -7.58 -3.88
CA LEU A 300 25.20 -6.21 -4.18
C LEU A 300 25.74 -5.45 -2.96
N ASP A 301 25.73 -6.05 -1.77
CA ASP A 301 25.93 -5.36 -0.48
C ASP A 301 25.09 -4.09 -0.34
N ALA A 302 23.88 -4.10 -0.92
CA ALA A 302 22.99 -2.96 -1.00
C ALA A 302 22.13 -2.82 0.26
N HIS A 303 21.75 -1.59 0.59
CA HIS A 303 20.86 -1.26 1.70
C HIS A 303 19.81 -0.25 1.25
N GLN A 304 18.67 -0.21 1.95
CA GLN A 304 17.68 0.84 1.72
C GLN A 304 18.33 2.21 1.91
N GLY A 305 18.21 3.05 0.90
CA GLY A 305 18.67 4.44 0.92
C GLY A 305 20.14 4.63 0.57
N ASP A 306 20.90 3.60 0.20
CA ASP A 306 22.32 3.73 -0.17
C ASP A 306 22.55 4.60 -1.42
N LEU A 307 21.50 4.84 -2.25
CA LEU A 307 21.48 5.77 -3.37
C LEU A 307 20.55 6.98 -3.14
N CYS A 308 20.06 7.19 -1.92
CA CYS A 308 19.21 8.33 -1.56
C CYS A 308 20.03 9.58 -1.24
N ASP A 309 20.81 10.05 -2.20
CA ASP A 309 21.73 11.19 -2.05
C ASP A 309 21.21 12.50 -2.70
N TYR A 310 20.03 12.48 -3.30
CA TYR A 310 19.44 13.54 -4.13
C TYR A 310 18.63 14.58 -3.35
N LEU A 311 18.32 14.33 -2.07
CA LEU A 311 17.60 15.26 -1.21
C LEU A 311 18.52 16.34 -0.62
N ASN A 312 17.91 17.37 0.02
CA ASN A 312 18.61 18.42 0.75
C ASN A 312 19.69 19.15 -0.07
N GLY A 313 19.35 19.55 -1.30
CA GLY A 313 20.19 20.42 -2.10
C GLY A 313 21.55 19.84 -2.46
N LYS A 314 21.61 18.57 -2.92
CA LYS A 314 22.84 17.85 -3.29
C LYS A 314 23.88 18.70 -4.02
N ALA A 315 23.45 19.58 -4.96
CA ALA A 315 24.35 20.35 -5.79
C ALA A 315 25.19 21.41 -5.02
N VAL A 316 24.72 21.83 -3.85
CA VAL A 316 25.40 22.85 -3.02
C VAL A 316 26.18 22.26 -1.85
N ARG A 317 26.13 20.95 -1.61
CA ARG A 317 26.85 20.28 -0.49
C ARG A 317 28.34 20.60 -0.50
N LYS A 318 28.97 20.62 -1.69
CA LYS A 318 30.39 20.97 -1.85
C LYS A 318 30.80 22.32 -1.28
N PHE A 319 29.86 23.19 -0.94
CA PHE A 319 30.12 24.50 -0.32
C PHE A 319 29.82 24.53 1.19
N ILE A 320 29.22 23.43 1.73
CA ILE A 320 28.79 23.34 3.11
C ILE A 320 29.69 22.37 3.89
N ASP A 321 30.09 21.27 3.24
CA ASP A 321 30.88 20.18 3.83
C ASP A 321 32.40 20.42 3.71
N GLY A 322 32.83 21.63 3.29
CA GLY A 322 34.23 22.05 3.10
C GLY A 322 34.90 22.66 4.33
#